data_8f5c611c95670c3b7248b179c273725c
#
_entry.id   8f5c611c95670c3b7248b179c273725c
#
_cell.length_a   1.000
_cell.length_b   1.000
_cell.length_c   1.000
_cell.angle_alpha   90.00
_cell.angle_beta   90.00
_cell.angle_gamma   90.00
#
_symmetry.space_group_name_H-M   'P 1'
#
loop_
_entity.id
_entity.type
_entity.pdbx_description
1 polymer ?
#
loop_
_entity_poly.entity_id
_entity_poly.type
_entity_poly.pdbx_seq_one_letter_code
_entity_poly.pdbx_strand_id
1 'polypeptide(L)'
;QAPPATLAASVEPTKTSQYIARSFFPSSSKSSRNVLVNAKSLYSSGSWTPSNIMAHELGHVLGLRHEHTRPEAGTCFEDNNWRPLTPYDSASIMHYPQCNGTSSNLSMTSSDRTGIRALYGGTGN
;
A
#
# COMPACT_ATOMS: atom_id res chain seq x y z
N GLN A 1 12.07 13.56 24.81
CA GLN A 1 11.24 12.78 23.92
C GLN A 1 11.99 11.56 23.42
N ALA A 2 11.36 10.42 23.53
CA ALA A 2 11.92 9.23 22.93
C ALA A 2 12.05 9.43 21.41
N PRO A 3 13.11 8.91 20.77
CA PRO A 3 13.15 8.94 19.31
C PRO A 3 11.91 8.27 18.77
N PRO A 4 11.41 8.72 17.62
CA PRO A 4 10.27 8.05 16.99
C PRO A 4 10.58 6.57 16.87
N ALA A 5 9.59 5.74 17.14
CA ALA A 5 9.75 4.31 17.00
C ALA A 5 10.22 4.03 15.56
N THR A 6 11.40 3.47 15.44
CA THR A 6 11.94 3.14 14.13
C THR A 6 11.24 1.89 13.63
N LEU A 7 10.50 2.04 12.54
CA LEU A 7 9.93 0.90 11.85
C LEU A 7 11.02 0.27 11.00
N ALA A 8 11.79 -0.60 11.61
CA ALA A 8 12.82 -1.32 10.87
C ALA A 8 12.17 -2.28 9.88
N ALA A 9 12.60 -2.22 8.64
CA ALA A 9 12.08 -3.07 7.58
C ALA A 9 13.22 -3.46 6.64
N SER A 10 13.06 -4.58 5.97
CA SER A 10 14.00 -5.03 4.93
C SER A 10 13.23 -5.33 3.65
N VAL A 11 13.92 -5.23 2.53
CA VAL A 11 13.39 -5.67 1.23
C VAL A 11 14.12 -6.93 0.84
N GLU A 12 13.38 -8.03 0.66
CA GLU A 12 13.94 -9.34 0.39
C GLU A 12 13.45 -9.88 -0.94
N PRO A 13 14.31 -10.52 -1.74
CA PRO A 13 13.86 -11.14 -2.99
C PRO A 13 13.07 -12.42 -2.73
N THR A 14 12.16 -12.74 -3.63
CA THR A 14 11.45 -14.02 -3.64
C THR A 14 11.26 -14.47 -5.07
N LYS A 15 11.12 -15.78 -5.25
CA LYS A 15 10.87 -16.39 -6.57
C LYS A 15 9.42 -16.88 -6.73
N THR A 16 8.57 -16.66 -5.74
CA THR A 16 7.17 -17.06 -5.86
C THR A 16 6.47 -16.29 -6.97
N SER A 17 5.55 -16.97 -7.67
CA SER A 17 4.71 -16.35 -8.69
C SER A 17 3.34 -15.93 -8.15
N GLN A 18 3.08 -16.10 -6.85
CA GLN A 18 1.80 -15.81 -6.25
C GLN A 18 1.51 -14.32 -6.15
N TYR A 19 2.56 -13.48 -6.15
CA TYR A 19 2.42 -12.03 -6.06
C TYR A 19 3.65 -11.36 -6.67
N ILE A 20 3.50 -10.09 -7.07
CA ILE A 20 4.61 -9.26 -7.53
C ILE A 20 5.45 -8.79 -6.34
N ALA A 21 4.76 -8.32 -5.31
CA ALA A 21 5.37 -7.89 -4.07
C ALA A 21 4.41 -8.15 -2.92
N ARG A 22 4.96 -8.27 -1.72
CA ARG A 22 4.19 -8.45 -0.51
C ARG A 22 4.82 -7.65 0.61
N SER A 23 3.99 -7.06 1.45
CA SER A 23 4.41 -6.19 2.52
C SER A 23 3.89 -6.68 3.88
N PHE A 24 3.99 -5.84 4.88
CA PHE A 24 3.54 -6.10 6.25
C PHE A 24 2.87 -4.85 6.81
N PHE A 25 2.15 -5.01 7.93
CA PHE A 25 1.57 -3.87 8.64
C PHE A 25 2.43 -3.53 9.87
N PRO A 26 2.30 -2.30 10.40
CA PRO A 26 3.08 -1.88 11.58
C PRO A 26 2.92 -2.80 12.80
N SER A 27 1.81 -3.53 12.89
CA SER A 27 1.55 -4.48 13.98
C SER A 27 2.38 -5.75 13.89
N SER A 28 3.05 -6.01 12.77
CA SER A 28 3.86 -7.21 12.60
C SER A 28 5.06 -7.20 13.52
N SER A 29 5.49 -8.38 13.97
CA SER A 29 6.73 -8.52 14.74
C SER A 29 7.94 -8.10 13.89
N LYS A 30 9.00 -7.66 14.55
CA LYS A 30 10.20 -7.17 13.85
C LYS A 30 10.76 -8.20 12.88
N SER A 31 10.74 -9.48 13.24
CA SER A 31 11.24 -10.55 12.37
C SER A 31 10.39 -10.75 11.11
N SER A 32 9.16 -10.28 11.12
CA SER A 32 8.23 -10.38 9.99
C SER A 32 8.12 -9.09 9.18
N ARG A 33 8.92 -8.08 9.51
CA ARG A 33 8.87 -6.77 8.84
C ARG A 33 9.74 -6.77 7.60
N ASN A 34 9.34 -7.56 6.61
CA ASN A 34 10.04 -7.58 5.33
C ASN A 34 9.05 -7.37 4.19
N VAL A 35 9.51 -6.64 3.19
CA VAL A 35 8.81 -6.49 1.93
C VAL A 35 9.40 -7.50 0.96
N LEU A 36 8.59 -8.47 0.54
CA LEU A 36 9.03 -9.53 -0.37
C LEU A 36 8.75 -9.08 -1.79
N VAL A 37 9.73 -9.18 -2.67
CA VAL A 37 9.64 -8.69 -4.04
C VAL A 37 10.06 -9.79 -5.00
N ASN A 38 9.20 -10.09 -5.97
CA ASN A 38 9.56 -10.90 -7.12
C ASN A 38 10.06 -9.96 -8.22
N ALA A 39 11.38 -9.84 -8.34
CA ALA A 39 11.99 -8.86 -9.24
C ALA A 39 11.57 -9.07 -10.70
N LYS A 40 11.50 -10.32 -11.15
CA LYS A 40 11.09 -10.63 -12.51
C LYS A 40 9.68 -10.10 -12.81
N SER A 41 8.74 -10.35 -11.92
CA SER A 41 7.37 -9.85 -12.06
C SER A 41 7.29 -8.33 -11.89
N LEU A 42 8.08 -7.79 -10.97
CA LEU A 42 8.11 -6.34 -10.70
C LEU A 42 8.48 -5.55 -11.95
N TYR A 43 9.51 -6.00 -12.68
CA TYR A 43 9.98 -5.30 -13.87
C TYR A 43 9.20 -5.64 -15.15
N SER A 44 8.29 -6.60 -15.10
CA SER A 44 7.49 -7.01 -16.25
C SER A 44 5.98 -6.82 -16.05
N SER A 45 5.58 -5.97 -15.09
CA SER A 45 4.17 -5.81 -14.73
C SER A 45 3.41 -4.77 -15.57
N GLY A 46 3.93 -4.38 -16.71
CA GLY A 46 3.22 -3.53 -17.67
C GLY A 46 3.10 -2.09 -17.20
N SER A 47 1.88 -1.57 -17.11
CA SER A 47 1.61 -0.19 -16.72
C SER A 47 1.90 0.10 -15.24
N TRP A 48 2.06 -0.93 -14.43
CA TRP A 48 2.43 -0.77 -13.01
C TRP A 48 3.95 -0.64 -12.93
N THR A 49 4.45 0.56 -12.67
CA THR A 49 5.90 0.77 -12.54
C THR A 49 6.41 0.18 -11.23
N PRO A 50 7.68 -0.24 -11.18
CA PRO A 50 8.27 -0.71 -9.93
C PRO A 50 8.14 0.28 -8.78
N SER A 51 8.32 1.58 -9.05
CA SER A 51 8.20 2.60 -8.01
C SER A 51 6.77 2.70 -7.48
N ASN A 52 5.75 2.59 -8.33
CA ASN A 52 4.36 2.65 -7.88
C ASN A 52 3.97 1.39 -7.09
N ILE A 53 4.44 0.23 -7.51
CA ILE A 53 4.22 -1.02 -6.77
C ILE A 53 4.87 -0.92 -5.38
N MET A 54 6.10 -0.46 -5.32
CA MET A 54 6.80 -0.30 -4.04
C MET A 54 6.13 0.74 -3.15
N ALA A 55 5.65 1.84 -3.72
CA ALA A 55 4.91 2.85 -2.96
C ALA A 55 3.61 2.29 -2.38
N HIS A 56 2.90 1.45 -3.14
CA HIS A 56 1.72 0.73 -2.64
C HIS A 56 2.08 -0.15 -1.44
N GLU A 57 3.14 -0.96 -1.56
CA GLU A 57 3.58 -1.83 -0.48
C GLU A 57 4.03 -1.03 0.75
N LEU A 58 4.73 0.08 0.54
CA LEU A 58 5.12 0.98 1.63
C LEU A 58 3.89 1.61 2.31
N GLY A 59 2.80 1.80 1.59
CA GLY A 59 1.54 2.22 2.18
C GLY A 59 1.07 1.25 3.26
N HIS A 60 1.17 -0.05 3.01
CA HIS A 60 0.85 -1.07 4.03
C HIS A 60 1.81 -1.01 5.22
N VAL A 61 3.09 -0.78 4.97
CA VAL A 61 4.08 -0.60 6.04
C VAL A 61 3.70 0.56 6.96
N LEU A 62 3.12 1.60 6.39
CA LEU A 62 2.64 2.77 7.15
C LEU A 62 1.26 2.57 7.77
N GLY A 63 0.63 1.42 7.55
CA GLY A 63 -0.64 1.08 8.17
C GLY A 63 -1.86 1.22 7.27
N LEU A 64 -1.67 1.60 6.01
CA LEU A 64 -2.81 1.75 5.09
C LEU A 64 -3.32 0.39 4.63
N ARG A 65 -4.65 0.26 4.59
CA ARG A 65 -5.33 -0.93 4.06
C ARG A 65 -5.69 -0.70 2.60
N HIS A 66 -6.07 -1.77 1.91
CA HIS A 66 -6.55 -1.65 0.55
C HIS A 66 -7.81 -0.79 0.49
N GLU A 67 -7.82 0.19 -0.39
CA GLU A 67 -8.96 1.09 -0.55
C GLU A 67 -10.19 0.35 -1.10
N HIS A 68 -9.97 -0.69 -1.92
CA HIS A 68 -11.05 -1.47 -2.50
C HIS A 68 -11.79 -2.36 -1.49
N THR A 69 -11.31 -2.47 -0.25
CA THR A 69 -12.05 -3.16 0.79
C THR A 69 -13.26 -2.35 1.28
N ARG A 70 -13.32 -1.04 0.95
CA ARG A 70 -14.46 -0.20 1.31
C ARG A 70 -15.69 -0.57 0.48
N PRO A 71 -16.92 -0.47 1.06
CA PRO A 71 -18.13 -0.89 0.36
C PRO A 71 -18.35 -0.20 -0.99
N GLU A 72 -17.88 1.03 -1.13
CA GLU A 72 -18.05 1.81 -2.35
C GLU A 72 -17.40 1.15 -3.56
N ALA A 73 -16.39 0.30 -3.37
CA ALA A 73 -15.78 -0.44 -4.47
C ALA A 73 -16.74 -1.46 -5.09
N GLY A 74 -17.62 -2.02 -4.30
CA GLY A 74 -18.62 -2.97 -4.76
C GLY A 74 -18.09 -4.37 -5.04
N THR A 75 -16.80 -4.61 -4.85
CA THR A 75 -16.16 -5.90 -5.08
C THR A 75 -14.87 -5.98 -4.27
N CYS A 76 -14.23 -7.15 -4.24
CA CYS A 76 -12.93 -7.40 -3.57
C CYS A 76 -12.98 -7.08 -2.07
N PHE A 77 -14.11 -7.23 -1.43
CA PHE A 77 -14.21 -6.99 0.00
C PHE A 77 -13.27 -7.94 0.75
N GLU A 78 -12.51 -7.41 1.71
CA GLU A 78 -11.58 -8.19 2.53
C GLU A 78 -12.11 -8.37 3.96
N ASP A 79 -12.35 -7.24 4.66
CA ASP A 79 -12.87 -7.25 6.03
C ASP A 79 -13.32 -5.84 6.42
N ASN A 80 -13.80 -5.69 7.67
CA ASN A 80 -14.22 -4.41 8.22
C ASN A 80 -13.17 -3.80 9.17
N ASN A 81 -11.94 -4.30 9.17
CA ASN A 81 -10.89 -3.87 10.08
C ASN A 81 -10.12 -2.67 9.52
N TRP A 82 -10.83 -1.59 9.24
CA TRP A 82 -10.25 -0.37 8.70
C TRP A 82 -10.99 0.86 9.24
N ARG A 83 -10.32 1.99 9.17
CA ARG A 83 -10.86 3.29 9.59
C ARG A 83 -10.67 4.29 8.45
N PRO A 84 -11.72 5.00 8.02
CA PRO A 84 -11.57 5.99 6.96
C PRO A 84 -10.76 7.19 7.45
N LEU A 85 -9.82 7.62 6.62
CA LEU A 85 -9.02 8.84 6.84
C LEU A 85 -9.44 9.94 5.90
N THR A 86 -9.97 9.55 4.74
CA THR A 86 -10.43 10.44 3.68
C THR A 86 -11.70 9.84 3.07
N PRO A 87 -12.47 10.60 2.27
CA PRO A 87 -13.53 9.99 1.46
C PRO A 87 -12.97 8.90 0.54
N TYR A 88 -13.84 8.00 0.11
CA TYR A 88 -13.45 6.92 -0.80
C TYR A 88 -12.83 7.48 -2.08
N ASP A 89 -11.72 6.87 -2.50
CA ASP A 89 -10.98 7.29 -3.70
C ASP A 89 -10.66 6.06 -4.56
N SER A 90 -11.44 5.87 -5.61
CA SER A 90 -11.25 4.73 -6.51
C SER A 90 -9.94 4.80 -7.32
N ALA A 91 -9.26 5.95 -7.31
CA ALA A 91 -7.97 6.14 -7.98
C ALA A 91 -6.78 6.03 -7.03
N SER A 92 -7.00 5.75 -5.75
CA SER A 92 -5.96 5.65 -4.74
C SER A 92 -4.89 4.63 -5.14
N ILE A 93 -3.64 4.92 -4.76
CA ILE A 93 -2.55 3.95 -4.91
C ILE A 93 -2.81 2.64 -4.14
N MET A 94 -3.68 2.70 -3.13
CA MET A 94 -4.07 1.52 -2.34
C MET A 94 -5.25 0.76 -2.96
N HIS A 95 -5.73 1.16 -4.12
CA HIS A 95 -6.89 0.58 -4.79
C HIS A 95 -6.44 -0.21 -6.02
N TYR A 96 -6.67 -1.52 -6.02
CA TYR A 96 -6.34 -2.32 -7.20
C TYR A 96 -7.27 -1.95 -8.36
N PRO A 97 -6.70 -1.76 -9.56
CA PRO A 97 -7.52 -1.44 -10.74
C PRO A 97 -8.57 -2.51 -11.05
N GLN A 98 -8.23 -3.80 -10.86
CA GLN A 98 -9.15 -4.90 -11.14
C GLN A 98 -10.30 -5.01 -10.12
N CYS A 99 -10.30 -4.20 -9.09
CA CYS A 99 -11.33 -4.16 -8.06
C CYS A 99 -12.24 -2.93 -8.22
N ASN A 100 -12.55 -2.57 -9.46
CA ASN A 100 -13.32 -1.36 -9.81
C ASN A 100 -12.55 -0.06 -9.53
N GLY A 101 -11.22 -0.12 -9.55
CA GLY A 101 -10.39 1.07 -9.47
C GLY A 101 -10.40 1.85 -10.77
N THR A 102 -10.18 3.16 -10.67
CA THR A 102 -10.16 4.06 -11.83
C THR A 102 -8.76 4.45 -12.28
N SER A 103 -7.72 4.09 -11.52
CA SER A 103 -6.33 4.28 -11.92
C SER A 103 -5.74 2.95 -12.38
N SER A 104 -5.14 2.93 -13.57
CA SER A 104 -4.55 1.72 -14.13
C SER A 104 -3.09 1.51 -13.74
N ASN A 105 -2.45 2.46 -13.09
CA ASN A 105 -1.00 2.46 -12.88
C ASN A 105 -0.56 2.56 -11.42
N LEU A 106 -1.48 2.53 -10.46
CA LEU A 106 -1.18 2.65 -9.03
C LEU A 106 -0.39 3.92 -8.68
N SER A 107 -0.75 5.06 -9.28
CA SER A 107 -0.10 6.31 -8.91
C SER A 107 -0.75 6.93 -7.67
N MET A 108 0.05 7.67 -6.89
CA MET A 108 -0.42 8.31 -5.67
C MET A 108 -1.31 9.51 -5.99
N THR A 109 -2.44 9.61 -5.28
CA THR A 109 -3.37 10.74 -5.43
C THR A 109 -3.19 11.77 -4.31
N SER A 110 -3.85 12.92 -4.45
CA SER A 110 -3.87 13.93 -3.38
C SER A 110 -4.58 13.40 -2.12
N SER A 111 -5.60 12.58 -2.27
CA SER A 111 -6.27 11.93 -1.13
C SER A 111 -5.33 10.97 -0.40
N ASP A 112 -4.48 10.26 -1.12
CA ASP A 112 -3.47 9.40 -0.50
C ASP A 112 -2.53 10.21 0.38
N ARG A 113 -2.07 11.36 -0.12
CA ARG A 113 -1.21 12.26 0.66
C ARG A 113 -1.93 12.80 1.88
N THR A 114 -3.20 13.18 1.73
CA THR A 114 -4.01 13.68 2.85
C THR A 114 -4.16 12.61 3.93
N GLY A 115 -4.40 11.35 3.55
CA GLY A 115 -4.51 10.26 4.51
C GLY A 115 -3.22 10.02 5.29
N ILE A 116 -2.07 10.03 4.61
CA ILE A 116 -0.78 9.87 5.27
C ILE A 116 -0.52 11.03 6.25
N ARG A 117 -0.82 12.26 5.86
CA ARG A 117 -0.66 13.41 6.75
C ARG A 117 -1.56 13.30 7.98
N ALA A 118 -2.76 12.75 7.82
CA ALA A 118 -3.69 12.56 8.95
C ALA A 118 -3.11 11.60 9.98
N LEU A 119 -2.31 10.62 9.56
CA LEU A 119 -1.69 9.65 10.47
C LEU A 119 -0.37 10.15 11.05
N TYR A 120 0.47 10.78 10.26
CA TYR A 120 1.85 11.06 10.65
C TYR A 120 2.16 12.56 10.70
N GLY A 121 1.26 13.40 10.26
CA GLY A 121 1.48 14.84 10.18
C GLY A 121 2.36 15.21 9.00
N GLY A 122 2.91 16.41 9.04
CA GLY A 122 3.79 16.91 8.00
C GLY A 122 3.18 18.08 7.25
N THR A 123 4.03 18.90 6.66
CA THR A 123 3.62 20.07 5.88
C THR A 123 3.24 19.71 4.45
N GLY A 124 3.74 18.61 3.95
CA GLY A 124 3.22 17.95 2.77
C GLY A 124 3.26 18.73 1.46
N ASN A 125 4.34 19.31 1.17
CA ASN A 125 4.50 19.88 -0.16
C ASN A 125 4.91 18.81 -1.16
#